data_c5c68827c588de381fe3679c1ed20b78
#
_entry.id   c5c68827c588de381fe3679c1ed20b78
#
_cell.length_a   1.000
_cell.length_b   1.000
_cell.length_c   1.000
_cell.angle_alpha   90.00
_cell.angle_beta   90.00
_cell.angle_gamma   90.00
#
_symmetry.space_group_name_H-M   'P 1'
#
loop_
_entity.id
_entity.type
_entity.pdbx_description
1 polymer ?
#
loop_
_entity_poly.entity_id
_entity_poly.type
_entity_poly.pdbx_seq_one_letter_code
_entity_poly.pdbx_strand_id
1 'polypeptide(L)'
;RAPGLDTGEFLTKLVGGSADDLALREGLETAARKVNSPAYAKAESHPNAQSIWNPQLQQLMHSPEFMQAVRQAEGSGKTWAALHGGKPVQSPFVFAPDGTVSMRPGVTPNLKFWDQVQRNLRKQAEKLGPKEKAAFSEIDGLRKQLLGILDTAVPDFKKARLGAAGFFGAEDAMDAGRKFALQPKNLP
;
A
#
# COMPACT_ATOMS: atom_id res chain seq x y z
N ARG A 1 -7.23 29.80 3.14
CA ARG A 1 -6.15 28.90 3.52
C ARG A 1 -6.51 28.13 4.79
N ALA A 2 -6.15 26.86 4.86
CA ALA A 2 -6.32 26.10 6.07
C ALA A 2 -5.58 26.82 7.22
N PRO A 3 -6.25 27.07 8.36
CA PRO A 3 -5.61 27.78 9.45
C PRO A 3 -4.31 27.10 9.90
N GLY A 4 -3.24 27.86 9.96
CA GLY A 4 -1.98 27.44 10.52
C GLY A 4 -1.05 26.67 9.60
N LEU A 5 -1.45 26.32 8.39
CA LEU A 5 -0.59 25.56 7.49
C LEU A 5 -0.49 26.23 6.13
N ASP A 6 0.71 26.61 5.71
CA ASP A 6 0.97 26.86 4.31
C ASP A 6 1.29 25.55 3.59
N THR A 7 1.27 25.57 2.27
CA THR A 7 1.50 24.38 1.46
C THR A 7 2.92 23.82 1.66
N GLY A 8 3.92 24.69 1.79
CA GLY A 8 5.30 24.26 1.97
C GLY A 8 5.52 23.55 3.30
N GLU A 9 4.96 24.10 4.37
CA GLU A 9 5.05 23.51 5.70
C GLU A 9 4.33 22.15 5.76
N PHE A 10 3.15 22.07 5.16
CA PHE A 10 2.39 20.83 5.05
C PHE A 10 3.18 19.75 4.30
N LEU A 11 3.73 20.08 3.13
CA LEU A 11 4.54 19.15 2.34
C LEU A 11 5.80 18.72 3.09
N THR A 12 6.46 19.62 3.81
CA THR A 12 7.64 19.31 4.61
C THR A 12 7.30 18.26 5.66
N LYS A 13 6.18 18.39 6.35
CA LYS A 13 5.71 17.39 7.31
C LYS A 13 5.46 16.04 6.66
N LEU A 14 4.88 16.04 5.45
CA LEU A 14 4.56 14.80 4.72
C LEU A 14 5.80 14.10 4.16
N VAL A 15 6.90 14.80 3.98
CA VAL A 15 8.13 14.25 3.38
C VAL A 15 9.08 13.67 4.41
N GLY A 16 8.84 13.90 5.68
CA GLY A 16 9.76 13.54 6.76
C GLY A 16 10.06 12.05 6.89
N GLY A 17 9.25 11.17 6.30
CA GLY A 17 9.42 9.74 6.43
C GLY A 17 9.23 9.27 7.87
N SER A 18 8.47 10.00 8.68
CA SER A 18 8.16 9.66 10.06
C SER A 18 6.93 8.77 10.15
N ALA A 19 6.76 8.13 11.30
CA ALA A 19 5.55 7.37 11.61
C ALA A 19 4.29 8.26 11.53
N ASP A 20 4.38 9.52 11.93
CA ASP A 20 3.26 10.47 11.86
C ASP A 20 2.85 10.77 10.43
N ASP A 21 3.81 10.93 9.53
CA ASP A 21 3.54 11.16 8.10
C ASP A 21 2.82 9.97 7.48
N LEU A 22 3.25 8.76 7.81
CA LEU A 22 2.65 7.54 7.31
C LEU A 22 1.26 7.30 7.91
N ALA A 23 1.08 7.62 9.19
CA ALA A 23 -0.22 7.55 9.85
C ALA A 23 -1.22 8.53 9.20
N LEU A 24 -0.76 9.73 8.87
CA LEU A 24 -1.57 10.71 8.15
C LEU A 24 -1.94 10.19 6.77
N ARG A 25 -0.98 9.62 6.04
CA ARG A 25 -1.21 9.02 4.72
C ARG A 25 -2.23 7.88 4.80
N GLU A 26 -2.11 7.02 5.79
CA GLU A 26 -3.06 5.93 6.00
C GLU A 26 -4.47 6.45 6.30
N GLY A 27 -4.58 7.47 7.11
CA GLY A 27 -5.86 8.13 7.39
C GLY A 27 -6.49 8.73 6.14
N LEU A 28 -5.70 9.42 5.33
CA LEU A 28 -6.14 9.98 4.05
C LEU A 28 -6.60 8.89 3.08
N GLU A 29 -5.84 7.81 3.00
CA GLU A 29 -6.21 6.67 2.14
C GLU A 29 -7.50 6.00 2.62
N THR A 30 -7.67 5.81 3.93
CA THR A 30 -8.89 5.24 4.49
C THR A 30 -10.11 6.11 4.18
N ALA A 31 -9.98 7.43 4.34
CA ALA A 31 -11.04 8.38 3.99
C ALA A 31 -11.33 8.35 2.48
N ALA A 32 -10.28 8.33 1.67
CA ALA A 32 -10.39 8.26 0.22
C ALA A 32 -11.09 6.98 -0.24
N ARG A 33 -10.80 5.84 0.38
CA ARG A 33 -11.46 4.58 0.06
C ARG A 33 -12.96 4.63 0.31
N LYS A 34 -13.41 5.31 1.35
CA LYS A 34 -14.85 5.50 1.61
C LYS A 34 -15.51 6.32 0.50
N VAL A 35 -14.90 7.42 0.11
CA VAL A 35 -15.42 8.32 -0.94
C VAL A 35 -15.41 7.64 -2.30
N ASN A 36 -14.36 6.88 -2.60
CA ASN A 36 -14.14 6.27 -3.90
C ASN A 36 -14.40 4.76 -3.91
N SER A 37 -15.21 4.27 -2.97
CA SER A 37 -15.48 2.84 -2.85
C SER A 37 -16.04 2.20 -4.12
N PRO A 38 -16.89 2.86 -4.94
CA PRO A 38 -17.32 2.28 -6.20
C PRO A 38 -16.18 2.00 -7.18
N ALA A 39 -15.16 2.86 -7.22
CA ALA A 39 -14.01 2.66 -8.10
C ALA A 39 -13.15 1.47 -7.63
N TYR A 40 -12.97 1.32 -6.32
CA TYR A 40 -12.29 0.14 -5.77
C TYR A 40 -13.09 -1.14 -6.04
N ALA A 41 -14.40 -1.11 -5.85
CA ALA A 41 -15.27 -2.24 -6.16
C ALA A 41 -15.21 -2.63 -7.64
N LYS A 42 -15.17 -1.65 -8.53
CA LYS A 42 -15.00 -1.89 -9.96
C LYS A 42 -13.66 -2.56 -10.26
N ALA A 43 -12.58 -2.10 -9.66
CA ALA A 43 -11.27 -2.72 -9.82
C ALA A 43 -11.27 -4.16 -9.31
N GLU A 44 -11.81 -4.40 -8.12
CA GLU A 44 -11.88 -5.74 -7.51
C GLU A 44 -12.76 -6.71 -8.30
N SER A 45 -13.74 -6.22 -9.04
CA SER A 45 -14.61 -7.05 -9.89
C SER A 45 -14.02 -7.35 -11.27
N HIS A 46 -12.92 -6.73 -11.64
CA HIS A 46 -12.26 -6.97 -12.92
C HIS A 46 -11.85 -8.46 -13.03
N PRO A 47 -12.00 -9.09 -14.22
CA PRO A 47 -11.60 -10.50 -14.39
C PRO A 47 -10.16 -10.79 -13.96
N ASN A 48 -9.24 -9.90 -14.29
CA ASN A 48 -7.82 -10.06 -13.91
C ASN A 48 -7.57 -9.89 -12.41
N ALA A 49 -8.49 -9.28 -11.68
CA ALA A 49 -8.37 -9.08 -10.24
C ALA A 49 -8.64 -10.36 -9.44
N GLN A 50 -9.25 -11.36 -10.04
CA GLN A 50 -9.63 -12.59 -9.35
C GLN A 50 -8.43 -13.50 -9.05
N SER A 51 -7.40 -13.41 -9.88
CA SER A 51 -6.17 -14.18 -9.69
C SER A 51 -5.00 -13.40 -10.26
N ILE A 52 -4.11 -12.97 -9.39
CA ILE A 52 -2.88 -12.26 -9.76
C ILE A 52 -1.71 -13.02 -9.17
N TRP A 53 -1.06 -13.79 -10.00
CA TRP A 53 0.12 -14.56 -9.65
C TRP A 53 1.04 -14.67 -10.87
N ASN A 54 2.30 -14.33 -10.68
CA ASN A 54 3.31 -14.35 -11.75
C ASN A 54 4.72 -14.54 -11.16
N PRO A 55 5.74 -14.77 -12.00
CA PRO A 55 7.11 -14.91 -11.51
C PRO A 55 7.66 -13.70 -10.75
N GLN A 56 7.19 -12.49 -11.05
CA GLN A 56 7.62 -11.29 -10.35
C GLN A 56 7.13 -11.29 -8.90
N LEU A 57 5.88 -11.69 -8.66
CA LEU A 57 5.34 -11.84 -7.31
C LEU A 57 6.06 -12.94 -6.54
N GLN A 58 6.34 -14.06 -7.22
CA GLN A 58 7.12 -15.14 -6.62
C GLN A 58 8.50 -14.65 -6.19
N GLN A 59 9.14 -13.83 -7.01
CA GLN A 59 10.43 -13.24 -6.70
C GLN A 59 10.36 -12.33 -5.47
N LEU A 60 9.33 -11.50 -5.37
CA LEU A 60 9.12 -10.63 -4.20
C LEU A 60 8.95 -11.44 -2.90
N MET A 61 8.36 -12.63 -2.99
CA MET A 61 8.17 -13.51 -1.84
C MET A 61 9.50 -14.02 -1.22
N HIS A 62 10.62 -13.83 -1.89
CA HIS A 62 11.94 -14.13 -1.31
C HIS A 62 12.42 -13.06 -0.33
N SER A 63 11.83 -11.88 -0.34
CA SER A 63 12.15 -10.84 0.63
C SER A 63 11.49 -11.15 1.99
N PRO A 64 12.25 -11.15 3.09
CA PRO A 64 11.67 -11.38 4.42
C PRO A 64 10.57 -10.39 4.78
N GLU A 65 10.74 -9.12 4.44
CA GLU A 65 9.78 -8.06 4.72
C GLU A 65 8.50 -8.25 3.93
N PHE A 66 8.61 -8.61 2.65
CA PHE A 66 7.46 -8.92 1.81
C PHE A 66 6.73 -10.15 2.34
N MET A 67 7.45 -11.21 2.67
CA MET A 67 6.88 -12.42 3.23
C MET A 67 6.17 -12.17 4.56
N GLN A 68 6.71 -11.30 5.40
CA GLN A 68 6.04 -10.92 6.64
C GLN A 68 4.72 -10.23 6.38
N ALA A 69 4.67 -9.31 5.40
CA ALA A 69 3.44 -8.65 5.01
C ALA A 69 2.39 -9.65 4.48
N VAL A 70 2.84 -10.66 3.73
CA VAL A 70 2.00 -11.75 3.24
C VAL A 70 1.46 -12.60 4.40
N ARG A 71 2.31 -12.98 5.34
CA ARG A 71 1.90 -13.78 6.51
C ARG A 71 0.84 -13.06 7.36
N GLN A 72 0.95 -11.76 7.48
CA GLN A 72 0.05 -10.97 8.32
C GLN A 72 -1.25 -10.58 7.61
N ALA A 73 -1.35 -10.81 6.31
CA ALA A 73 -2.44 -10.26 5.50
C ALA A 73 -3.83 -10.74 5.96
N GLU A 74 -3.98 -12.01 6.32
CA GLU A 74 -5.27 -12.54 6.78
C GLU A 74 -5.69 -11.92 8.11
N GLY A 75 -4.79 -11.85 9.07
CA GLY A 75 -5.06 -11.21 10.36
C GLY A 75 -5.34 -9.72 10.23
N SER A 76 -4.52 -9.01 9.46
CA SER A 76 -4.71 -7.58 9.18
C SER A 76 -6.03 -7.33 8.45
N GLY A 77 -6.39 -8.21 7.52
CA GLY A 77 -7.65 -8.13 6.78
C GLY A 77 -8.87 -8.34 7.67
N LYS A 78 -8.79 -9.25 8.63
CA LYS A 78 -9.85 -9.44 9.63
C LYS A 78 -10.03 -8.20 10.49
N THR A 79 -8.94 -7.62 10.96
CA THR A 79 -8.97 -6.38 11.74
C THR A 79 -9.55 -5.23 10.91
N TRP A 80 -9.11 -5.09 9.67
CA TRP A 80 -9.65 -4.06 8.76
C TRP A 80 -11.15 -4.22 8.57
N ALA A 81 -11.62 -5.43 8.27
CA ALA A 81 -13.04 -5.71 8.06
C ALA A 81 -13.87 -5.42 9.32
N ALA A 82 -13.34 -5.75 10.50
CA ALA A 82 -14.01 -5.46 11.77
C ALA A 82 -14.18 -3.95 12.01
N LEU A 83 -13.19 -3.14 11.62
CA LEU A 83 -13.21 -1.70 11.83
C LEU A 83 -13.98 -0.94 10.75
N HIS A 84 -13.98 -1.41 9.51
CA HIS A 84 -14.49 -0.67 8.36
C HIS A 84 -15.63 -1.37 7.63
N GLY A 85 -15.96 -2.60 8.03
CA GLY A 85 -16.97 -3.42 7.35
C GLY A 85 -16.42 -4.18 6.15
N GLY A 86 -17.26 -5.01 5.56
CA GLY A 86 -16.90 -5.87 4.44
C GLY A 86 -16.44 -7.26 4.86
N LYS A 87 -16.12 -8.07 3.86
CA LYS A 87 -15.60 -9.43 4.09
C LYS A 87 -14.09 -9.37 4.28
N PRO A 88 -13.54 -10.08 5.27
CA PRO A 88 -12.10 -10.16 5.43
C PRO A 88 -11.45 -10.89 4.26
N VAL A 89 -10.20 -10.53 3.95
CA VAL A 89 -9.42 -11.25 2.95
C VAL A 89 -9.04 -12.62 3.47
N GLN A 90 -9.08 -13.61 2.58
CA GLN A 90 -8.61 -14.95 2.87
C GLN A 90 -7.21 -15.12 2.27
N SER A 91 -6.27 -15.64 3.06
CA SER A 91 -4.93 -15.89 2.53
C SER A 91 -4.96 -17.08 1.58
N PRO A 92 -4.38 -16.93 0.37
CA PRO A 92 -4.21 -18.06 -0.54
C PRO A 92 -3.02 -18.95 -0.15
N PHE A 93 -2.25 -18.58 0.87
CA PHE A 93 -1.02 -19.26 1.26
C PHE A 93 -1.18 -19.99 2.58
N VAL A 94 -0.51 -21.12 2.69
CA VAL A 94 -0.36 -21.90 3.91
C VAL A 94 1.12 -21.87 4.30
N PHE A 95 1.39 -21.53 5.55
CA PHE A 95 2.74 -21.44 6.10
C PHE A 95 2.97 -22.60 7.05
N ALA A 96 3.85 -23.53 6.67
CA ALA A 96 4.22 -24.64 7.51
C ALA A 96 5.18 -24.21 8.62
N PRO A 97 5.25 -24.96 9.75
CA PRO A 97 6.17 -24.66 10.84
C PRO A 97 7.65 -24.66 10.41
N ASP A 98 8.01 -25.41 9.38
CA ASP A 98 9.36 -25.46 8.82
C ASP A 98 9.71 -24.28 7.92
N GLY A 99 8.78 -23.32 7.73
CA GLY A 99 8.95 -22.16 6.86
C GLY A 99 8.52 -22.38 5.41
N THR A 100 8.12 -23.58 5.05
CA THR A 100 7.61 -23.88 3.69
C THR A 100 6.29 -23.14 3.44
N VAL A 101 6.18 -22.55 2.26
CA VAL A 101 4.97 -21.85 1.82
C VAL A 101 4.36 -22.60 0.65
N SER A 102 3.09 -22.85 0.73
CA SER A 102 2.33 -23.49 -0.35
C SER A 102 1.01 -22.74 -0.59
N MET A 103 0.44 -22.92 -1.77
CA MET A 103 -0.88 -22.37 -2.06
C MET A 103 -1.98 -23.26 -1.51
N ARG A 104 -2.98 -22.60 -0.94
CA ARG A 104 -4.19 -23.28 -0.47
C ARG A 104 -5.03 -23.70 -1.67
N PRO A 105 -5.47 -24.98 -1.76
CA PRO A 105 -6.31 -25.40 -2.88
C PRO A 105 -7.60 -24.60 -2.96
N GLY A 106 -7.97 -24.19 -4.17
CA GLY A 106 -9.21 -23.47 -4.44
C GLY A 106 -9.22 -21.99 -4.05
N VAL A 107 -8.11 -21.46 -3.52
CA VAL A 107 -7.98 -20.06 -3.18
C VAL A 107 -6.86 -19.44 -4.03
N THR A 108 -7.17 -18.38 -4.75
CA THR A 108 -6.20 -17.70 -5.59
C THR A 108 -5.82 -16.35 -4.98
N PRO A 109 -4.56 -15.90 -5.16
CA PRO A 109 -4.18 -14.54 -4.76
C PRO A 109 -4.91 -13.53 -5.64
N ASN A 110 -5.85 -12.82 -5.05
CA ASN A 110 -6.63 -11.81 -5.77
C ASN A 110 -6.14 -10.38 -5.46
N LEU A 111 -6.70 -9.41 -6.17
CA LEU A 111 -6.35 -8.00 -5.96
C LEU A 111 -6.57 -7.58 -4.51
N LYS A 112 -7.68 -7.97 -3.92
CA LYS A 112 -8.01 -7.60 -2.54
C LYS A 112 -6.98 -8.11 -1.54
N PHE A 113 -6.47 -9.31 -1.74
CA PHE A 113 -5.38 -9.87 -0.93
C PHE A 113 -4.09 -9.06 -1.08
N TRP A 114 -3.66 -8.80 -2.30
CA TRP A 114 -2.43 -8.05 -2.55
C TRP A 114 -2.52 -6.60 -2.11
N ASP A 115 -3.70 -6.01 -2.20
CA ASP A 115 -3.93 -4.68 -1.65
C ASP A 115 -3.72 -4.65 -0.13
N GLN A 116 -4.15 -5.69 0.58
CA GLN A 116 -3.86 -5.82 2.01
C GLN A 116 -2.36 -5.97 2.26
N VAL A 117 -1.66 -6.74 1.43
CA VAL A 117 -0.20 -6.91 1.54
C VAL A 117 0.53 -5.57 1.36
N GLN A 118 0.16 -4.76 0.37
CA GLN A 118 0.80 -3.44 0.17
C GLN A 118 0.53 -2.50 1.34
N ARG A 119 -0.64 -2.57 1.96
CA ARG A 119 -0.93 -1.79 3.17
C ARG A 119 -0.09 -2.26 4.36
N ASN A 120 0.14 -3.57 4.48
CA ASN A 120 1.02 -4.12 5.52
C ASN A 120 2.47 -3.68 5.34
N LEU A 121 2.96 -3.63 4.09
CA LEU A 121 4.29 -3.09 3.78
C LEU A 121 4.40 -1.62 4.20
N ARG A 122 3.38 -0.83 3.94
CA ARG A 122 3.34 0.56 4.40
C ARG A 122 3.43 0.65 5.92
N LYS A 123 2.69 -0.20 6.64
CA LYS A 123 2.75 -0.25 8.10
C LYS A 123 4.12 -0.65 8.63
N GLN A 124 4.81 -1.56 7.96
CA GLN A 124 6.20 -1.90 8.32
C GLN A 124 7.11 -0.67 8.18
N ALA A 125 6.98 0.06 7.07
CA ALA A 125 7.77 1.27 6.85
C ALA A 125 7.44 2.35 7.90
N GLU A 126 6.18 2.47 8.29
CA GLU A 126 5.72 3.41 9.32
C GLU A 126 6.40 3.22 10.67
N LYS A 127 6.78 1.99 11.01
CA LYS A 127 7.43 1.67 12.28
C LYS A 127 8.90 2.04 12.32
N LEU A 128 9.49 2.40 11.18
CA LEU A 128 10.90 2.73 11.11
C LEU A 128 11.15 4.17 11.59
N GLY A 129 12.26 4.34 12.30
CA GLY A 129 12.66 5.65 12.80
C GLY A 129 13.35 6.50 11.74
N PRO A 130 13.58 7.79 12.04
CA PRO A 130 14.19 8.73 11.09
C PRO A 130 15.60 8.34 10.64
N LYS A 131 16.30 7.53 11.43
CA LYS A 131 17.65 7.07 11.12
C LYS A 131 17.68 5.84 10.20
N GLU A 132 16.52 5.27 9.92
CA GLU A 132 16.40 4.02 9.15
C GLU A 132 15.93 4.28 7.73
N LYS A 133 16.47 5.30 7.08
CA LYS A 133 16.08 5.72 5.73
C LYS A 133 16.30 4.62 4.68
N ALA A 134 17.40 3.88 4.79
CA ALA A 134 17.70 2.80 3.85
C ALA A 134 16.65 1.68 3.96
N ALA A 135 16.33 1.25 5.17
CA ALA A 135 15.31 0.23 5.40
C ALA A 135 13.92 0.72 4.95
N PHE A 136 13.58 1.97 5.23
CA PHE A 136 12.36 2.59 4.73
C PHE A 136 12.27 2.53 3.20
N SER A 137 13.33 2.93 2.52
CA SER A 137 13.37 2.93 1.05
C SER A 137 13.24 1.53 0.47
N GLU A 138 13.84 0.53 1.10
CA GLU A 138 13.71 -0.86 0.68
C GLU A 138 12.28 -1.35 0.78
N ILE A 139 11.63 -1.13 1.92
CA ILE A 139 10.25 -1.58 2.13
C ILE A 139 9.28 -0.82 1.22
N ASP A 140 9.43 0.50 1.11
CA ASP A 140 8.62 1.30 0.20
C ASP A 140 8.85 0.92 -1.26
N GLY A 141 10.09 0.54 -1.61
CA GLY A 141 10.42 0.00 -2.93
C GLY A 141 9.70 -1.30 -3.24
N LEU A 142 9.64 -2.23 -2.27
CA LEU A 142 8.86 -3.46 -2.41
C LEU A 142 7.37 -3.16 -2.62
N ARG A 143 6.82 -2.23 -1.85
CA ARG A 143 5.43 -1.80 -2.00
C ARG A 143 5.16 -1.24 -3.39
N LYS A 144 6.05 -0.38 -3.89
CA LYS A 144 5.91 0.21 -5.23
C LYS A 144 6.01 -0.83 -6.33
N GLN A 145 6.89 -1.81 -6.19
CA GLN A 145 6.97 -2.92 -7.14
C GLN A 145 5.68 -3.73 -7.16
N LEU A 146 5.12 -4.06 -5.99
CA LEU A 146 3.84 -4.75 -5.90
C LEU A 146 2.73 -3.93 -6.56
N LEU A 147 2.62 -2.64 -6.25
CA LEU A 147 1.61 -1.77 -6.86
C LEU A 147 1.76 -1.72 -8.39
N GLY A 148 2.98 -1.68 -8.90
CA GLY A 148 3.22 -1.71 -10.35
C GLY A 148 2.69 -2.98 -11.00
N ILE A 149 2.89 -4.13 -10.36
CA ILE A 149 2.36 -5.42 -10.84
C ILE A 149 0.82 -5.40 -10.84
N LEU A 150 0.22 -4.92 -9.76
CA LEU A 150 -1.24 -4.85 -9.63
C LEU A 150 -1.85 -3.89 -10.65
N ASP A 151 -1.24 -2.76 -10.86
CA ASP A 151 -1.71 -1.74 -11.82
C ASP A 151 -1.62 -2.22 -13.26
N THR A 152 -0.61 -3.03 -13.58
CA THR A 152 -0.49 -3.66 -14.89
C THR A 152 -1.60 -4.69 -15.11
N ALA A 153 -1.90 -5.50 -14.10
CA ALA A 153 -2.96 -6.49 -14.19
C ALA A 153 -4.36 -5.88 -14.21
N VAL A 154 -4.56 -4.84 -13.40
CA VAL A 154 -5.86 -4.19 -13.20
C VAL A 154 -5.67 -2.67 -13.22
N PRO A 155 -5.67 -2.02 -14.41
CA PRO A 155 -5.50 -0.57 -14.50
C PRO A 155 -6.53 0.24 -13.71
N ASP A 156 -7.74 -0.29 -13.53
CA ASP A 156 -8.77 0.35 -12.72
C ASP A 156 -8.35 0.52 -11.25
N PHE A 157 -7.45 -0.32 -10.76
CA PHE A 157 -6.92 -0.18 -9.39
C PHE A 157 -6.08 1.09 -9.24
N LYS A 158 -5.24 1.37 -10.22
CA LYS A 158 -4.49 2.63 -10.26
C LYS A 158 -5.44 3.83 -10.34
N LYS A 159 -6.45 3.75 -11.21
CA LYS A 159 -7.47 4.81 -11.34
C LYS A 159 -8.20 5.05 -10.01
N ALA A 160 -8.56 3.99 -9.29
CA ALA A 160 -9.21 4.12 -8.00
C ALA A 160 -8.33 4.87 -7.00
N ARG A 161 -7.05 4.50 -6.91
CA ARG A 161 -6.10 5.16 -6.01
C ARG A 161 -5.81 6.60 -6.41
N LEU A 162 -5.59 6.87 -7.70
CA LEU A 162 -5.32 8.22 -8.20
C LEU A 162 -6.55 9.11 -8.08
N GLY A 163 -7.74 8.56 -8.34
CA GLY A 163 -8.98 9.30 -8.14
C GLY A 163 -9.17 9.70 -6.68
N ALA A 164 -8.86 8.79 -5.77
CA ALA A 164 -8.87 9.07 -4.35
C ALA A 164 -7.79 10.10 -3.97
N ALA A 165 -6.57 9.92 -4.47
CA ALA A 165 -5.47 10.86 -4.28
C ALA A 165 -5.79 12.22 -4.90
N GLY A 166 -6.33 12.22 -6.11
CA GLY A 166 -6.73 13.43 -6.81
C GLY A 166 -7.86 14.18 -6.10
N PHE A 167 -8.79 13.46 -5.52
CA PHE A 167 -9.85 14.05 -4.72
C PHE A 167 -9.31 14.85 -3.54
N PHE A 168 -8.33 14.27 -2.83
CA PHE A 168 -7.68 14.95 -1.71
C PHE A 168 -6.44 15.73 -2.11
N GLY A 169 -5.90 15.48 -3.31
CA GLY A 169 -4.63 16.02 -3.74
C GLY A 169 -3.46 15.58 -2.85
N ALA A 170 -3.62 14.50 -2.10
CA ALA A 170 -2.73 14.18 -0.99
C ALA A 170 -1.58 13.24 -1.36
N GLU A 171 -1.88 12.08 -1.94
CA GLU A 171 -0.84 11.08 -2.17
C GLU A 171 0.19 11.56 -3.20
N ASP A 172 -0.28 12.11 -4.32
CA ASP A 172 0.62 12.66 -5.34
C ASP A 172 1.39 13.86 -4.82
N ALA A 173 0.74 14.73 -4.05
CA ALA A 173 1.41 15.86 -3.43
C ALA A 173 2.51 15.41 -2.46
N MET A 174 2.26 14.34 -1.69
CA MET A 174 3.25 13.77 -0.79
C MET A 174 4.44 13.20 -1.55
N ASP A 175 4.20 12.44 -2.61
CA ASP A 175 5.27 11.85 -3.43
C ASP A 175 6.06 12.94 -4.17
N ALA A 176 5.39 13.92 -4.73
CA ALA A 176 6.03 15.07 -5.38
C ALA A 176 6.87 15.87 -4.37
N GLY A 177 6.34 16.14 -3.19
CA GLY A 177 7.05 16.84 -2.13
C GLY A 177 8.28 16.07 -1.66
N ARG A 178 8.17 14.76 -1.52
CA ARG A 178 9.30 13.91 -1.15
C ARG A 178 10.41 13.95 -2.20
N LYS A 179 10.08 13.80 -3.47
CA LYS A 179 11.04 13.89 -4.57
C LYS A 179 11.72 15.25 -4.59
N PHE A 180 10.95 16.31 -4.42
CA PHE A 180 11.46 17.67 -4.39
C PHE A 180 12.43 17.87 -3.22
N ALA A 181 12.10 17.41 -2.04
CA ALA A 181 12.96 17.52 -0.86
C ALA A 181 14.26 16.73 -0.98
N LEU A 182 14.24 15.60 -1.70
CA LEU A 182 15.43 14.79 -1.95
C LEU A 182 16.31 15.31 -3.08
N GLN A 183 15.85 16.30 -3.83
CA GLN A 183 16.58 16.91 -4.95
C GLN A 183 16.70 18.43 -4.76
N PRO A 184 17.54 18.88 -3.82
CA PRO A 184 17.66 20.31 -3.51
C PRO A 184 18.02 21.20 -4.71
N LYS A 185 18.67 20.62 -5.73
CA LYS A 185 19.03 21.34 -6.97
C LYS A 185 17.82 21.79 -7.77
N ASN A 186 16.64 21.27 -7.50
CA ASN A 186 15.40 21.64 -8.17
C ASN A 186 14.61 22.71 -7.41
N LEU A 187 15.17 23.23 -6.33
CA LEU A 187 14.58 24.36 -5.62
C LEU A 187 14.69 25.62 -6.49
N PRO A 188 13.58 26.36 -6.63
CA PRO A 188 13.60 27.62 -7.37
C PRO A 188 14.54 28.64 -6.73
#